data_ceeb8430a4874d198e6b33fd838e145f
#
_entry.id   ceeb8430a4874d198e6b33fd838e145f
#
_cell.length_a   1.000
_cell.length_b   1.000
_cell.length_c   1.000
_cell.angle_alpha   90.00
_cell.angle_beta   90.00
_cell.angle_gamma   90.00
#
_symmetry.space_group_name_H-M   'P 1'
#
loop_
_entity.id
_entity.type
_entity.pdbx_description
1 polymer ?
#
loop_
_entity_poly.entity_id
_entity_poly.type
_entity_poly.pdbx_seq_one_letter_code
_entity_poly.pdbx_strand_id
1 'polypeptide(L)'
;MASTGYPAFPSTEETLKHPAYPATIWALEPHQKGKLPVAKDRGGPVNIAWEVHGDGPIKLVLIMGLVGALTSWQRQTKYFGHDRGDKYSVLLIDNRGIGGSDKPLSRYSTSEMALDVIEVLEHIGWTSERQLNVAGISMGGMIAQEMAMRIPKRLQSLSLLCTSAGLTQGAKGLFETLSERVGFIIPKSMERNISDTALQLFTPEWLAAPDSETLPEPGVTPRCGPPPPEVGPAYRLFDSNFQRFQAQELTKRLDPDTFTTGGLMCQLTAAGLHRKSDEQLRQIADTVGRERILVMHGTRDNMIKLHNGERLIQVMRPGVGLIEDGMGHAPPMERAQWFNSVLEERLGMWTKIVDE
;
A
#
# COMPACT_ATOMS: atom_id res chain seq x y z
N MET A 1 -17.80 10.73 -32.03
CA MET A 1 -17.23 10.21 -30.77
C MET A 1 -16.60 11.40 -30.07
N ALA A 2 -17.17 11.84 -28.97
CA ALA A 2 -16.58 12.94 -28.20
C ALA A 2 -15.25 12.42 -27.62
N SER A 3 -14.14 13.12 -27.90
CA SER A 3 -12.86 12.87 -27.27
C SER A 3 -13.08 13.06 -25.76
N THR A 4 -13.01 11.98 -25.00
CA THR A 4 -12.81 12.08 -23.57
C THR A 4 -11.50 12.86 -23.40
N GLY A 5 -11.50 14.03 -22.76
CA GLY A 5 -10.36 14.95 -22.68
C GLY A 5 -9.17 14.43 -21.88
N TYR A 6 -8.90 13.12 -21.92
CA TYR A 6 -7.73 12.48 -21.33
C TYR A 6 -6.66 12.26 -22.41
N PRO A 7 -5.37 12.39 -22.05
CA PRO A 7 -4.28 12.08 -22.97
C PRO A 7 -4.40 10.61 -23.45
N ALA A 8 -3.97 10.36 -24.68
CA ALA A 8 -3.86 8.99 -25.18
C ALA A 8 -2.73 8.30 -24.39
N PHE A 9 -3.09 7.29 -23.61
CA PHE A 9 -2.12 6.46 -22.91
C PHE A 9 -1.48 5.44 -23.86
N PRO A 10 -0.21 5.05 -23.65
CA PRO A 10 0.41 3.97 -24.41
C PRO A 10 -0.38 2.65 -24.22
N SER A 11 -0.40 1.86 -25.28
CA SER A 11 -0.99 0.51 -25.24
C SER A 11 -0.16 -0.41 -24.33
N THR A 12 -0.78 -1.52 -23.91
CA THR A 12 -0.07 -2.56 -23.16
C THR A 12 1.06 -3.18 -23.99
N GLU A 13 0.89 -3.29 -25.32
CA GLU A 13 1.92 -3.80 -26.23
C GLU A 13 3.15 -2.89 -26.31
N GLU A 14 2.94 -1.58 -26.39
CA GLU A 14 4.02 -0.58 -26.37
C GLU A 14 4.80 -0.64 -25.06
N THR A 15 4.08 -0.77 -23.93
CA THR A 15 4.72 -0.86 -22.62
C THR A 15 5.51 -2.16 -22.42
N LEU A 16 4.99 -3.30 -22.91
CA LEU A 16 5.72 -4.58 -22.87
C LEU A 16 7.01 -4.56 -23.70
N LYS A 17 7.06 -3.75 -24.75
CA LYS A 17 8.25 -3.57 -25.61
C LYS A 17 9.19 -2.47 -25.12
N HIS A 18 8.79 -1.73 -24.09
CA HIS A 18 9.61 -0.62 -23.58
C HIS A 18 10.91 -1.14 -22.97
N PRO A 19 12.09 -0.52 -23.27
CA PRO A 19 13.39 -1.01 -22.78
C PRO A 19 13.53 -1.10 -21.26
N ALA A 20 12.73 -0.35 -20.50
CA ALA A 20 12.70 -0.42 -19.03
C ALA A 20 11.84 -1.57 -18.48
N TYR A 21 10.98 -2.20 -19.30
CA TYR A 21 9.97 -3.14 -18.85
C TYR A 21 10.53 -4.35 -18.07
N PRO A 22 11.63 -5.01 -18.50
CA PRO A 22 12.18 -6.14 -17.78
C PRO A 22 12.68 -5.79 -16.36
N ALA A 23 12.96 -4.50 -16.10
CA ALA A 23 13.41 -3.99 -14.81
C ALA A 23 12.35 -3.13 -14.09
N THR A 24 11.07 -3.36 -14.37
CA THR A 24 9.95 -2.67 -13.73
C THR A 24 9.98 -2.80 -12.21
N ILE A 25 10.33 -3.98 -11.72
CA ILE A 25 10.56 -4.27 -10.30
C ILE A 25 12.06 -4.22 -10.04
N TRP A 26 12.44 -3.45 -9.05
CA TRP A 26 13.85 -3.26 -8.69
C TRP A 26 14.38 -4.45 -7.90
N ALA A 27 15.59 -4.88 -8.19
CA ALA A 27 16.28 -5.96 -7.49
C ALA A 27 16.85 -5.47 -6.13
N LEU A 28 15.96 -5.11 -5.22
CA LEU A 28 16.27 -4.70 -3.85
C LEU A 28 16.30 -5.94 -2.96
N GLU A 29 17.49 -6.41 -2.59
CA GLU A 29 17.66 -7.63 -1.81
C GLU A 29 17.32 -7.41 -0.33
N PRO A 30 16.29 -8.11 0.22
CA PRO A 30 15.94 -7.99 1.63
C PRO A 30 17.01 -8.54 2.57
N HIS A 31 17.04 -8.08 3.81
CA HIS A 31 17.88 -8.63 4.88
C HIS A 31 17.31 -9.96 5.38
N GLN A 32 15.99 -10.08 5.40
CA GLN A 32 15.28 -11.31 5.75
C GLN A 32 14.03 -11.45 4.85
N LYS A 33 13.71 -12.67 4.48
CA LYS A 33 12.46 -12.98 3.75
C LYS A 33 11.98 -14.39 4.05
N GLY A 34 10.70 -14.62 3.87
CA GLY A 34 10.14 -15.95 4.05
C GLY A 34 8.67 -16.06 3.68
N LYS A 35 8.14 -17.24 3.90
CA LYS A 35 6.72 -17.55 3.91
C LYS A 35 6.38 -18.18 5.25
N LEU A 36 5.41 -17.59 5.96
CA LEU A 36 4.96 -18.10 7.26
C LEU A 36 3.56 -18.69 7.13
N PRO A 37 3.36 -19.96 7.54
CA PRO A 37 2.02 -20.54 7.65
C PRO A 37 1.30 -19.96 8.88
N VAL A 38 0.35 -19.06 8.65
CA VAL A 38 -0.49 -18.39 9.65
C VAL A 38 -1.91 -18.98 9.65
N ALA A 39 -2.74 -18.52 10.55
CA ALA A 39 -4.18 -18.83 10.63
C ALA A 39 -4.48 -20.32 10.82
N LYS A 40 -3.64 -21.10 11.51
CA LYS A 40 -3.82 -22.54 11.72
C LYS A 40 -5.18 -22.87 12.32
N ASP A 41 -5.64 -22.06 13.30
CA ASP A 41 -6.92 -22.24 14.00
C ASP A 41 -8.03 -21.31 13.46
N ARG A 42 -7.80 -20.66 12.30
CA ARG A 42 -8.68 -19.66 11.70
C ARG A 42 -8.99 -19.97 10.22
N GLY A 43 -9.10 -21.27 9.86
CA GLY A 43 -9.37 -21.70 8.49
C GLY A 43 -8.13 -21.80 7.58
N GLY A 44 -6.94 -21.79 8.18
CA GLY A 44 -5.66 -22.02 7.51
C GLY A 44 -5.15 -23.46 7.63
N PRO A 45 -3.85 -23.69 7.37
CA PRO A 45 -2.83 -22.67 7.23
C PRO A 45 -2.91 -21.88 5.92
N VAL A 46 -2.51 -20.59 5.98
CA VAL A 46 -2.32 -19.70 4.84
C VAL A 46 -0.87 -19.21 4.87
N ASN A 47 -0.09 -19.45 3.82
CA ASN A 47 1.29 -18.99 3.77
C ASN A 47 1.31 -17.50 3.41
N ILE A 48 1.89 -16.67 4.26
CA ILE A 48 2.07 -15.23 4.07
C ILE A 48 3.53 -14.95 3.71
N ALA A 49 3.74 -14.38 2.54
CA ALA A 49 5.06 -13.91 2.09
C ALA A 49 5.40 -12.57 2.73
N TRP A 50 6.63 -12.44 3.21
CA TRP A 50 7.12 -11.24 3.87
C TRP A 50 8.61 -11.01 3.59
N GLU A 51 9.00 -9.74 3.68
CA GLU A 51 10.38 -9.30 3.53
C GLU A 51 10.71 -8.22 4.57
N VAL A 52 11.93 -8.23 5.11
CA VAL A 52 12.48 -7.15 5.94
C VAL A 52 13.67 -6.54 5.22
N HIS A 53 13.62 -5.23 4.98
CA HIS A 53 14.67 -4.45 4.37
C HIS A 53 15.25 -3.46 5.39
N GLY A 54 16.57 -3.43 5.51
CA GLY A 54 17.28 -2.69 6.57
C GLY A 54 17.35 -3.47 7.87
N ASP A 55 18.24 -3.01 8.77
CA ASP A 55 18.49 -3.61 10.09
C ASP A 55 18.47 -2.56 11.22
N GLY A 56 18.06 -1.33 10.92
CA GLY A 56 17.97 -0.22 11.86
C GLY A 56 16.96 -0.41 12.98
N PRO A 57 17.08 0.39 14.06
CA PRO A 57 16.25 0.26 15.26
C PRO A 57 14.78 0.65 15.05
N ILE A 58 14.47 1.55 14.12
CA ILE A 58 13.11 2.02 13.88
C ILE A 58 12.37 1.01 13.00
N LYS A 59 11.38 0.32 13.58
CA LYS A 59 10.61 -0.72 12.90
C LYS A 59 9.41 -0.10 12.18
N LEU A 60 9.42 -0.15 10.84
CA LEU A 60 8.37 0.37 9.96
C LEU A 60 7.63 -0.80 9.29
N VAL A 61 6.33 -0.87 9.45
CA VAL A 61 5.45 -1.89 8.84
C VAL A 61 4.61 -1.21 7.77
N LEU A 62 4.79 -1.59 6.51
CA LEU A 62 4.06 -1.04 5.38
C LEU A 62 3.02 -2.04 4.86
N ILE A 63 1.73 -1.67 4.96
CA ILE A 63 0.61 -2.54 4.58
C ILE A 63 -0.07 -1.98 3.33
N MET A 64 0.00 -2.75 2.24
CA MET A 64 -0.55 -2.34 0.96
C MET A 64 -2.08 -2.52 0.91
N GLY A 65 -2.71 -1.76 0.02
CA GLY A 65 -4.13 -1.84 -0.26
C GLY A 65 -4.53 -3.03 -1.14
N LEU A 66 -5.73 -2.92 -1.71
CA LEU A 66 -6.37 -3.95 -2.54
C LEU A 66 -5.45 -4.39 -3.69
N VAL A 67 -5.18 -5.69 -3.77
CA VAL A 67 -4.32 -6.35 -4.78
C VAL A 67 -2.97 -5.68 -5.06
N GLY A 68 -2.50 -4.86 -4.14
CA GLY A 68 -1.13 -4.35 -4.17
C GLY A 68 -0.18 -5.38 -3.58
N ALA A 69 0.84 -5.77 -4.34
CA ALA A 69 1.93 -6.61 -3.86
C ALA A 69 2.96 -5.79 -3.06
N LEU A 70 3.80 -6.46 -2.29
CA LEU A 70 4.88 -5.82 -1.51
C LEU A 70 5.79 -4.94 -2.40
N THR A 71 5.99 -5.30 -3.67
CA THR A 71 6.75 -4.54 -4.66
C THR A 71 6.14 -3.17 -5.00
N SER A 72 4.86 -2.94 -4.69
CA SER A 72 4.23 -1.62 -4.84
C SER A 72 4.86 -0.57 -3.91
N TRP A 73 5.52 -1.01 -2.82
CA TRP A 73 6.28 -0.16 -1.91
C TRP A 73 7.75 0.04 -2.31
N GLN A 74 8.19 -0.38 -3.50
CA GLN A 74 9.63 -0.36 -3.87
C GLN A 74 10.31 1.00 -3.69
N ARG A 75 9.58 2.12 -3.82
CA ARG A 75 10.08 3.48 -3.58
C ARG A 75 10.42 3.70 -2.10
N GLN A 76 9.51 3.30 -1.23
CA GLN A 76 9.67 3.37 0.22
C GLN A 76 10.70 2.35 0.70
N THR A 77 10.71 1.17 0.09
CA THR A 77 11.72 0.13 0.35
C THR A 77 13.12 0.64 0.08
N LYS A 78 13.33 1.25 -1.11
CA LYS A 78 14.62 1.90 -1.43
C LYS A 78 14.96 2.97 -0.41
N TYR A 79 14.04 3.90 -0.17
CA TYR A 79 14.29 5.09 0.67
C TYR A 79 14.58 4.74 2.12
N PHE A 80 13.74 3.92 2.75
CA PHE A 80 13.86 3.58 4.18
C PHE A 80 14.74 2.34 4.40
N GLY A 81 14.53 1.28 3.61
CA GLY A 81 15.14 -0.03 3.83
C GLY A 81 16.54 -0.20 3.23
N HIS A 82 16.93 0.66 2.26
CA HIS A 82 18.23 0.60 1.61
C HIS A 82 19.03 1.87 1.83
N ASP A 83 18.57 3.03 1.35
CA ASP A 83 19.32 4.30 1.48
C ASP A 83 19.50 4.71 2.94
N ARG A 84 18.64 4.24 3.86
CA ARG A 84 18.64 4.50 5.32
C ARG A 84 18.44 3.21 6.13
N GLY A 85 18.92 2.10 5.60
CA GLY A 85 18.71 0.77 6.19
C GLY A 85 19.37 0.59 7.56
N ASP A 86 20.35 1.41 7.90
CA ASP A 86 20.98 1.51 9.21
C ASP A 86 20.06 2.18 10.26
N LYS A 87 19.12 3.02 9.82
CA LYS A 87 18.17 3.72 10.69
C LYS A 87 16.84 2.98 10.79
N TYR A 88 16.40 2.35 9.70
CA TYR A 88 15.09 1.70 9.60
C TYR A 88 15.21 0.21 9.32
N SER A 89 14.26 -0.56 9.85
CA SER A 89 13.91 -1.89 9.36
C SER A 89 12.49 -1.84 8.82
N VAL A 90 12.30 -2.15 7.55
CA VAL A 90 11.01 -2.05 6.85
C VAL A 90 10.45 -3.45 6.63
N LEU A 91 9.34 -3.78 7.28
CA LEU A 91 8.58 -5.00 7.01
C LEU A 91 7.57 -4.74 5.89
N LEU A 92 7.66 -5.54 4.85
CA LEU A 92 6.71 -5.64 3.74
C LEU A 92 6.01 -6.98 3.78
N ILE A 93 4.73 -7.01 3.47
CA ILE A 93 3.91 -8.22 3.47
C ILE A 93 3.03 -8.24 2.23
N ASP A 94 2.99 -9.36 1.55
CA ASP A 94 1.90 -9.65 0.62
C ASP A 94 0.69 -10.11 1.43
N ASN A 95 -0.37 -9.34 1.41
CA ASN A 95 -1.62 -9.74 2.04
C ASN A 95 -2.14 -11.05 1.42
N ARG A 96 -2.85 -11.91 2.20
CA ARG A 96 -3.50 -13.09 1.61
C ARG A 96 -4.28 -12.69 0.35
N GLY A 97 -4.19 -13.49 -0.70
CA GLY A 97 -4.87 -13.24 -1.97
C GLY A 97 -4.03 -12.53 -3.04
N ILE A 98 -2.76 -12.14 -2.76
CA ILE A 98 -1.88 -11.46 -3.72
C ILE A 98 -0.41 -11.86 -3.53
N GLY A 99 0.41 -11.61 -4.56
CA GLY A 99 1.86 -11.74 -4.51
C GLY A 99 2.31 -13.15 -4.20
N GLY A 100 3.36 -13.27 -3.40
CA GLY A 100 3.91 -14.55 -2.96
C GLY A 100 3.09 -15.26 -1.89
N SER A 101 2.02 -14.63 -1.35
CA SER A 101 1.12 -15.23 -0.37
C SER A 101 0.08 -16.14 -1.02
N ASP A 102 -0.45 -17.09 -0.23
CA ASP A 102 -1.51 -17.98 -0.67
C ASP A 102 -2.80 -17.22 -0.99
N LYS A 103 -3.58 -17.77 -1.92
CA LYS A 103 -4.82 -17.20 -2.44
C LYS A 103 -6.02 -18.15 -2.26
N PRO A 104 -6.30 -18.61 -1.01
CA PRO A 104 -7.42 -19.51 -0.79
C PRO A 104 -8.75 -18.83 -1.17
N LEU A 105 -9.63 -19.55 -1.84
CA LEU A 105 -11.00 -19.10 -2.10
C LEU A 105 -11.84 -19.27 -0.84
N SER A 106 -11.82 -18.27 0.01
CA SER A 106 -12.55 -18.25 1.29
C SER A 106 -13.04 -16.84 1.59
N ARG A 107 -13.82 -16.69 2.66
CA ARG A 107 -14.20 -15.36 3.12
C ARG A 107 -13.00 -14.67 3.79
N TYR A 108 -12.53 -13.57 3.21
CA TYR A 108 -11.54 -12.72 3.85
C TYR A 108 -12.22 -11.62 4.68
N SER A 109 -11.52 -11.16 5.69
CA SER A 109 -11.85 -9.94 6.43
C SER A 109 -10.56 -9.17 6.77
N THR A 110 -10.67 -7.86 6.91
CA THR A 110 -9.55 -7.03 7.38
C THR A 110 -9.07 -7.42 8.77
N SER A 111 -9.99 -7.97 9.59
CA SER A 111 -9.69 -8.54 10.90
C SER A 111 -8.76 -9.76 10.82
N GLU A 112 -9.05 -10.70 9.93
CA GLU A 112 -8.21 -11.88 9.70
C GLU A 112 -6.86 -11.48 9.11
N MET A 113 -6.85 -10.55 8.17
CA MET A 113 -5.62 -10.06 7.56
C MET A 113 -4.72 -9.34 8.58
N ALA A 114 -5.30 -8.62 9.54
CA ALA A 114 -4.55 -8.02 10.65
C ALA A 114 -3.90 -9.08 11.56
N LEU A 115 -4.60 -10.19 11.83
CA LEU A 115 -4.03 -11.32 12.58
C LEU A 115 -2.89 -11.98 11.82
N ASP A 116 -2.97 -12.10 10.49
CA ASP A 116 -1.86 -12.60 9.68
C ASP A 116 -0.60 -11.75 9.83
N VAL A 117 -0.76 -10.41 9.77
CA VAL A 117 0.35 -9.47 9.99
C VAL A 117 0.93 -9.64 11.40
N ILE A 118 0.07 -9.78 12.42
CA ILE A 118 0.49 -9.95 13.82
C ILE A 118 1.27 -11.25 14.00
N GLU A 119 0.84 -12.36 13.40
CA GLU A 119 1.59 -13.63 13.44
C GLU A 119 2.96 -13.51 12.76
N VAL A 120 3.08 -12.75 11.65
CA VAL A 120 4.39 -12.46 11.03
C VAL A 120 5.26 -11.62 11.96
N LEU A 121 4.72 -10.59 12.61
CA LEU A 121 5.44 -9.76 13.59
C LEU A 121 5.95 -10.59 14.78
N GLU A 122 5.16 -11.55 15.26
CA GLU A 122 5.56 -12.48 16.32
C GLU A 122 6.68 -13.41 15.85
N HIS A 123 6.59 -13.92 14.62
CA HIS A 123 7.61 -14.78 14.02
C HIS A 123 8.97 -14.09 13.91
N ILE A 124 8.99 -12.81 13.51
CA ILE A 124 10.24 -12.05 13.35
C ILE A 124 10.69 -11.35 14.66
N GLY A 125 9.96 -11.56 15.76
CA GLY A 125 10.32 -11.03 17.09
C GLY A 125 10.04 -9.53 17.29
N TRP A 126 9.16 -8.91 16.49
CA TRP A 126 8.77 -7.50 16.66
C TRP A 126 7.56 -7.37 17.59
N THR A 127 7.78 -7.61 18.88
CA THR A 127 6.70 -7.77 19.87
C THR A 127 6.74 -6.78 21.02
N SER A 128 7.77 -5.92 21.10
CA SER A 128 7.95 -4.99 22.22
C SER A 128 6.92 -3.86 22.22
N GLU A 129 6.66 -3.30 23.39
CA GLU A 129 5.82 -2.11 23.51
C GLU A 129 6.46 -0.93 22.76
N ARG A 130 5.64 -0.09 22.15
CA ARG A 130 6.05 1.11 21.39
C ARG A 130 7.15 0.86 20.35
N GLN A 131 7.14 -0.32 19.74
CA GLN A 131 8.16 -0.70 18.74
C GLN A 131 7.74 -0.40 17.31
N LEU A 132 6.44 -0.53 16.98
CA LEU A 132 5.95 -0.63 15.61
C LEU A 132 5.45 0.73 15.11
N ASN A 133 6.01 1.20 14.00
CA ASN A 133 5.44 2.28 13.22
C ASN A 133 4.66 1.65 12.06
N VAL A 134 3.32 1.69 12.12
CA VAL A 134 2.46 1.03 11.15
C VAL A 134 1.89 2.06 10.18
N ALA A 135 2.15 1.88 8.88
CA ALA A 135 1.56 2.70 7.82
C ALA A 135 0.78 1.81 6.86
N GLY A 136 -0.52 2.07 6.73
CA GLY A 136 -1.42 1.33 5.84
C GLY A 136 -2.15 2.24 4.88
N ILE A 137 -2.15 1.86 3.58
CA ILE A 137 -2.86 2.59 2.54
C ILE A 137 -4.14 1.87 2.12
N SER A 138 -5.23 2.60 1.93
CA SER A 138 -6.48 2.03 1.40
C SER A 138 -6.99 0.86 2.27
N MET A 139 -7.19 -0.33 1.73
CA MET A 139 -7.49 -1.54 2.50
C MET A 139 -6.39 -1.83 3.55
N GLY A 140 -5.13 -1.51 3.27
CA GLY A 140 -4.04 -1.62 4.25
C GLY A 140 -4.24 -0.72 5.47
N GLY A 141 -4.84 0.45 5.31
CA GLY A 141 -5.26 1.31 6.41
C GLY A 141 -6.41 0.73 7.23
N MET A 142 -7.32 -0.02 6.59
CA MET A 142 -8.36 -0.78 7.29
C MET A 142 -7.76 -1.93 8.13
N ILE A 143 -6.75 -2.61 7.58
CA ILE A 143 -5.99 -3.65 8.31
C ILE A 143 -5.23 -3.03 9.49
N ALA A 144 -4.60 -1.87 9.29
CA ALA A 144 -3.89 -1.14 10.34
C ALA A 144 -4.82 -0.71 11.49
N GLN A 145 -6.07 -0.30 11.20
CA GLN A 145 -7.10 -0.03 12.22
C GLN A 145 -7.42 -1.30 13.03
N GLU A 146 -7.50 -2.46 12.39
CA GLU A 146 -7.73 -3.74 13.07
C GLU A 146 -6.54 -4.13 13.96
N MET A 147 -5.30 -3.89 13.50
CA MET A 147 -4.10 -4.09 14.31
C MET A 147 -4.08 -3.18 15.53
N ALA A 148 -4.40 -1.89 15.35
CA ALA A 148 -4.44 -0.91 16.43
C ALA A 148 -5.48 -1.26 17.52
N MET A 149 -6.58 -1.93 17.16
CA MET A 149 -7.53 -2.46 18.14
C MET A 149 -6.99 -3.65 18.95
N ARG A 150 -6.07 -4.45 18.37
CA ARG A 150 -5.59 -5.71 18.96
C ARG A 150 -4.30 -5.56 19.75
N ILE A 151 -3.38 -4.77 19.21
CA ILE A 151 -2.03 -4.59 19.76
C ILE A 151 -1.66 -3.11 19.96
N PRO A 152 -2.56 -2.25 20.50
CA PRO A 152 -2.33 -0.81 20.55
C PRO A 152 -1.03 -0.43 21.26
N LYS A 153 -0.65 -1.16 22.30
CA LYS A 153 0.58 -0.91 23.08
C LYS A 153 1.87 -1.20 22.31
N ARG A 154 1.83 -2.08 21.29
CA ARG A 154 3.00 -2.34 20.44
C ARG A 154 3.25 -1.21 19.43
N LEU A 155 2.22 -0.38 19.13
CA LEU A 155 2.32 0.70 18.17
C LEU A 155 3.05 1.91 18.76
N GLN A 156 4.17 2.29 18.16
CA GLN A 156 4.83 3.57 18.34
C GLN A 156 4.06 4.65 17.59
N SER A 157 3.56 4.33 16.38
CA SER A 157 2.74 5.24 15.61
C SER A 157 1.81 4.50 14.64
N LEU A 158 0.77 5.22 14.18
CA LEU A 158 -0.22 4.74 13.22
C LEU A 158 -0.42 5.79 12.12
N SER A 159 -0.13 5.41 10.87
CA SER A 159 -0.39 6.23 9.68
C SER A 159 -1.48 5.61 8.82
N LEU A 160 -2.61 6.30 8.69
CA LEU A 160 -3.77 5.92 7.92
C LEU A 160 -3.81 6.74 6.63
N LEU A 161 -3.49 6.10 5.49
CA LEU A 161 -3.26 6.75 4.21
C LEU A 161 -4.43 6.45 3.26
N CYS A 162 -5.14 7.47 2.80
CA CYS A 162 -6.21 7.36 1.79
C CYS A 162 -7.15 6.18 2.08
N THR A 163 -7.66 6.10 3.30
CA THR A 163 -8.44 4.96 3.81
C THR A 163 -9.77 5.38 4.41
N SER A 164 -10.54 4.42 4.89
CA SER A 164 -11.88 4.61 5.45
C SER A 164 -12.08 3.74 6.69
N ALA A 165 -12.98 4.16 7.56
CA ALA A 165 -13.53 3.35 8.63
C ALA A 165 -14.67 2.42 8.17
N GLY A 166 -15.06 2.51 6.89
CA GLY A 166 -16.11 1.70 6.28
C GLY A 166 -16.71 2.37 5.05
N LEU A 167 -16.69 1.67 3.93
CA LEU A 167 -17.09 2.20 2.60
C LEU A 167 -18.61 2.40 2.40
N THR A 168 -19.46 1.83 3.24
CA THR A 168 -20.93 1.80 3.05
C THR A 168 -21.67 2.55 4.16
N GLN A 169 -21.21 3.72 4.56
CA GLN A 169 -21.91 4.52 5.55
C GLN A 169 -22.83 5.55 4.86
N GLY A 170 -24.14 5.29 4.95
CA GLY A 170 -25.23 6.09 4.38
C GLY A 170 -25.95 5.40 3.20
N ALA A 171 -27.26 5.68 3.04
CA ALA A 171 -28.09 5.05 1.98
C ALA A 171 -27.62 5.40 0.56
N LYS A 172 -27.01 6.59 0.35
CA LYS A 172 -26.40 6.98 -0.93
C LYS A 172 -25.10 6.22 -1.21
N GLY A 173 -24.28 5.96 -0.18
CA GLY A 173 -23.01 5.24 -0.33
C GLY A 173 -23.18 3.77 -0.75
N LEU A 174 -24.32 3.14 -0.48
CA LEU A 174 -24.57 1.76 -0.90
C LEU A 174 -24.75 1.65 -2.43
N PHE A 175 -25.47 2.57 -3.04
CA PHE A 175 -25.72 2.57 -4.51
C PHE A 175 -24.48 3.01 -5.29
N GLU A 176 -23.77 4.06 -4.85
CA GLU A 176 -22.52 4.50 -5.49
C GLU A 176 -21.46 3.39 -5.40
N THR A 177 -21.29 2.80 -4.22
CA THR A 177 -20.36 1.69 -4.01
C THR A 177 -20.72 0.44 -4.82
N LEU A 178 -22.01 0.16 -5.03
CA LEU A 178 -22.46 -0.99 -5.83
C LEU A 178 -22.16 -0.78 -7.33
N SER A 179 -22.45 0.41 -7.87
CA SER A 179 -22.19 0.75 -9.27
C SER A 179 -20.68 0.79 -9.59
N GLU A 180 -19.87 1.31 -8.69
CA GLU A 180 -18.40 1.31 -8.80
C GLU A 180 -17.84 -0.12 -8.73
N ARG A 181 -18.36 -0.98 -7.85
CA ARG A 181 -17.97 -2.40 -7.76
C ARG A 181 -18.38 -3.23 -8.95
N VAL A 182 -19.52 -2.96 -9.55
CA VAL A 182 -19.96 -3.61 -10.81
C VAL A 182 -18.95 -3.29 -11.91
N GLY A 183 -18.36 -2.09 -11.92
CA GLY A 183 -17.30 -1.71 -12.86
C GLY A 183 -16.04 -2.58 -12.80
N PHE A 184 -15.70 -3.18 -11.63
CA PHE A 184 -14.59 -4.13 -11.51
C PHE A 184 -14.93 -5.56 -11.96
N ILE A 185 -16.23 -5.89 -12.01
CA ILE A 185 -16.71 -7.25 -12.33
C ILE A 185 -17.01 -7.41 -13.83
N ILE A 186 -17.31 -6.30 -14.54
CA ILE A 186 -17.56 -6.34 -15.97
C ILE A 186 -16.27 -6.73 -16.70
N PRO A 187 -16.28 -7.78 -17.54
CA PRO A 187 -15.11 -8.16 -18.33
C PRO A 187 -14.68 -7.01 -19.25
N LYS A 188 -13.47 -6.52 -19.05
CA LYS A 188 -12.82 -5.49 -19.87
C LYS A 188 -11.48 -6.05 -20.35
N SER A 189 -10.94 -5.45 -21.43
CA SER A 189 -9.54 -5.73 -21.79
C SER A 189 -8.60 -5.37 -20.63
N MET A 190 -7.45 -6.03 -20.58
CA MET A 190 -6.42 -5.73 -19.58
C MET A 190 -6.01 -4.25 -19.62
N GLU A 191 -5.80 -3.73 -20.82
CA GLU A 191 -5.49 -2.32 -21.07
C GLU A 191 -6.53 -1.38 -20.48
N ARG A 192 -7.84 -1.65 -20.72
CA ARG A 192 -8.92 -0.85 -20.18
C ARG A 192 -8.99 -0.94 -18.66
N ASN A 193 -8.80 -2.13 -18.10
CA ASN A 193 -8.78 -2.31 -16.64
C ASN A 193 -7.65 -1.51 -15.97
N ILE A 194 -6.45 -1.52 -16.56
CA ILE A 194 -5.30 -0.79 -16.03
C ILE A 194 -5.54 0.71 -16.14
N SER A 195 -6.03 1.20 -17.28
CA SER A 195 -6.32 2.63 -17.50
C SER A 195 -7.40 3.14 -16.54
N ASP A 196 -8.50 2.40 -16.39
CA ASP A 196 -9.56 2.77 -15.44
C ASP A 196 -9.04 2.78 -13.99
N THR A 197 -8.21 1.82 -13.62
CA THR A 197 -7.57 1.78 -12.28
C THR A 197 -6.64 2.97 -12.09
N ALA A 198 -5.81 3.30 -13.07
CA ALA A 198 -4.91 4.45 -13.02
C ALA A 198 -5.66 5.76 -12.75
N LEU A 199 -6.78 5.99 -13.47
CA LEU A 199 -7.60 7.20 -13.32
C LEU A 199 -8.36 7.27 -11.99
N GLN A 200 -8.53 6.15 -11.30
CA GLN A 200 -9.08 6.13 -9.94
C GLN A 200 -8.01 6.43 -8.87
N LEU A 201 -6.78 5.96 -9.12
CA LEU A 201 -5.68 6.08 -8.16
C LEU A 201 -4.94 7.42 -8.25
N PHE A 202 -4.80 7.97 -9.45
CA PHE A 202 -3.92 9.11 -9.73
C PHE A 202 -4.63 10.22 -10.47
N THR A 203 -4.05 11.40 -10.41
CA THR A 203 -4.52 12.55 -11.20
C THR A 203 -4.11 12.39 -12.67
N PRO A 204 -4.97 12.78 -13.64
CA PRO A 204 -4.63 12.70 -15.06
C PRO A 204 -3.37 13.48 -15.41
N GLU A 205 -3.13 14.60 -14.75
CA GLU A 205 -1.97 15.46 -14.95
C GLU A 205 -0.68 14.71 -14.55
N TRP A 206 -0.69 14.02 -13.42
CA TRP A 206 0.45 13.21 -13.00
C TRP A 206 0.67 12.01 -13.93
N LEU A 207 -0.40 11.32 -14.34
CA LEU A 207 -0.29 10.18 -15.25
C LEU A 207 0.36 10.57 -16.59
N ALA A 208 0.01 11.76 -17.12
CA ALA A 208 0.55 12.26 -18.38
C ALA A 208 1.97 12.85 -18.27
N ALA A 209 2.43 13.16 -17.06
CA ALA A 209 3.74 13.73 -16.86
C ALA A 209 4.86 12.72 -17.16
N PRO A 210 6.04 13.18 -17.61
CA PRO A 210 7.22 12.33 -17.77
C PRO A 210 7.54 11.60 -16.46
N ASP A 211 7.98 10.35 -16.57
CA ASP A 211 8.51 9.61 -15.44
C ASP A 211 9.78 10.27 -14.90
N SER A 212 9.73 10.65 -13.63
CA SER A 212 10.84 11.31 -12.91
C SER A 212 11.26 10.53 -11.66
N GLU A 213 11.07 9.22 -11.67
CA GLU A 213 11.35 8.36 -10.52
C GLU A 213 12.83 8.36 -10.14
N THR A 214 13.10 8.35 -8.84
CA THR A 214 14.47 8.17 -8.33
C THR A 214 14.83 6.69 -8.34
N LEU A 215 15.46 6.27 -9.43
CA LEU A 215 15.85 4.88 -9.65
C LEU A 215 16.95 4.44 -8.67
N PRO A 216 17.01 3.15 -8.30
CA PRO A 216 18.17 2.63 -7.59
C PRO A 216 19.37 2.52 -8.52
N GLU A 217 20.56 2.67 -7.95
CA GLU A 217 21.83 2.58 -8.66
C GLU A 217 22.63 1.38 -8.15
N PRO A 218 22.84 0.34 -8.99
CA PRO A 218 23.68 -0.79 -8.62
C PRO A 218 25.09 -0.35 -8.18
N GLY A 219 25.54 -0.84 -7.03
CA GLY A 219 26.83 -0.45 -6.44
C GLY A 219 26.79 0.86 -5.60
N VAL A 220 25.75 1.67 -5.69
CA VAL A 220 25.52 2.88 -4.86
C VAL A 220 24.40 2.64 -3.88
N THR A 221 23.20 2.25 -4.36
CA THR A 221 22.10 1.84 -3.48
C THR A 221 22.47 0.53 -2.78
N PRO A 222 22.53 0.50 -1.44
CA PRO A 222 22.92 -0.71 -0.70
C PRO A 222 22.04 -1.90 -1.07
N ARG A 223 22.66 -3.09 -1.24
CA ARG A 223 21.96 -4.35 -1.56
C ARG A 223 21.02 -4.28 -2.77
N CYS A 224 21.36 -3.43 -3.74
CA CYS A 224 20.66 -3.33 -5.02
C CYS A 224 21.42 -4.13 -6.08
N GLY A 225 20.77 -5.15 -6.64
CA GLY A 225 21.27 -5.90 -7.78
C GLY A 225 21.18 -5.08 -9.09
N PRO A 226 21.92 -5.48 -10.12
CA PRO A 226 21.77 -4.89 -11.46
C PRO A 226 20.40 -5.24 -12.05
N PRO A 227 19.89 -4.41 -12.99
CA PRO A 227 18.75 -4.80 -13.79
C PRO A 227 19.10 -6.02 -14.67
N PRO A 228 18.08 -6.71 -15.24
CA PRO A 228 18.30 -7.79 -16.20
C PRO A 228 19.21 -7.34 -17.36
N PRO A 229 20.05 -8.26 -17.92
CA PRO A 229 21.05 -7.91 -18.93
C PRO A 229 20.50 -7.19 -20.17
N GLU A 230 19.28 -7.50 -20.58
CA GLU A 230 18.59 -6.85 -21.72
C GLU A 230 18.27 -5.36 -21.48
N VAL A 231 18.22 -4.91 -20.24
CA VAL A 231 18.02 -3.49 -19.89
C VAL A 231 19.33 -2.70 -19.97
N GLY A 232 20.45 -3.38 -19.72
CA GLY A 232 21.79 -2.80 -19.66
C GLY A 232 22.29 -2.61 -18.23
N PRO A 233 23.33 -1.78 -18.01
CA PRO A 233 23.99 -1.70 -16.70
C PRO A 233 23.22 -0.92 -15.62
N ALA A 234 22.21 -0.15 -16.00
CA ALA A 234 21.44 0.72 -15.10
C ALA A 234 19.94 0.60 -15.33
N TYR A 235 19.16 0.85 -14.29
CA TYR A 235 17.70 0.98 -14.39
C TYR A 235 17.34 2.17 -15.27
N ARG A 236 16.17 2.09 -15.92
CA ARG A 236 15.71 3.12 -16.88
C ARG A 236 14.36 3.68 -16.46
N LEU A 237 14.13 4.95 -16.83
CA LEU A 237 12.82 5.57 -16.72
C LEU A 237 11.91 5.07 -17.85
N PHE A 238 10.61 5.10 -17.59
CA PHE A 238 9.58 5.01 -18.64
C PHE A 238 9.32 6.39 -19.24
N ASP A 239 8.55 6.46 -20.33
CA ASP A 239 8.23 7.73 -20.97
C ASP A 239 7.26 8.59 -20.14
N SER A 240 6.39 7.94 -19.35
CA SER A 240 5.42 8.62 -18.48
C SER A 240 5.17 7.87 -17.19
N ASN A 241 4.60 8.57 -16.22
CA ASN A 241 4.15 7.95 -14.96
C ASN A 241 3.06 6.90 -15.21
N PHE A 242 2.16 7.12 -16.19
CA PHE A 242 1.19 6.12 -16.58
C PHE A 242 1.87 4.84 -17.06
N GLN A 243 2.87 4.96 -17.94
CA GLN A 243 3.55 3.79 -18.50
C GLN A 243 4.31 3.01 -17.42
N ARG A 244 4.93 3.69 -16.46
CA ARG A 244 5.53 3.05 -15.28
C ARG A 244 4.48 2.29 -14.46
N PHE A 245 3.34 2.90 -14.19
CA PHE A 245 2.23 2.24 -13.48
C PHE A 245 1.69 1.05 -14.27
N GLN A 246 1.47 1.23 -15.59
CA GLN A 246 1.00 0.16 -16.47
C GLN A 246 1.99 -1.02 -16.49
N ALA A 247 3.29 -0.75 -16.52
CA ALA A 247 4.33 -1.78 -16.46
C ALA A 247 4.25 -2.60 -15.16
N GLN A 248 4.09 -1.93 -14.01
CA GLN A 248 3.91 -2.61 -12.70
C GLN A 248 2.65 -3.47 -12.68
N GLU A 249 1.54 -2.96 -13.21
CA GLU A 249 0.29 -3.72 -13.30
C GLU A 249 0.41 -4.92 -14.26
N LEU A 250 1.08 -4.75 -15.40
CA LEU A 250 1.32 -5.84 -16.36
C LEU A 250 2.20 -6.93 -15.74
N THR A 251 3.32 -6.57 -15.12
CA THR A 251 4.20 -7.53 -14.44
C THR A 251 3.44 -8.35 -13.40
N LYS A 252 2.58 -7.71 -12.62
CA LYS A 252 1.75 -8.37 -11.61
C LYS A 252 0.67 -9.26 -12.24
N ARG A 253 -0.10 -8.74 -13.20
CA ARG A 253 -1.31 -9.40 -13.73
C ARG A 253 -1.02 -10.51 -14.74
N LEU A 254 0.13 -10.47 -15.41
CA LEU A 254 0.58 -11.51 -16.33
C LEU A 254 1.18 -12.72 -15.61
N ASP A 255 1.52 -12.58 -14.33
CA ASP A 255 1.98 -13.67 -13.48
C ASP A 255 0.79 -14.29 -12.71
N PRO A 256 0.35 -15.51 -13.09
CA PRO A 256 -0.78 -16.17 -12.44
C PRO A 256 -0.47 -16.57 -10.98
N ASP A 257 0.80 -16.68 -10.62
CA ASP A 257 1.21 -16.94 -9.23
C ASP A 257 1.11 -15.68 -8.36
N THR A 258 1.18 -14.50 -8.97
CA THR A 258 1.09 -13.22 -8.26
C THR A 258 -0.35 -12.71 -8.18
N PHE A 259 -1.14 -12.78 -9.25
CA PHE A 259 -2.48 -12.21 -9.30
C PHE A 259 -3.53 -13.24 -9.75
N THR A 260 -4.63 -13.31 -8.99
CA THR A 260 -5.83 -14.10 -9.36
C THR A 260 -7.10 -13.29 -9.19
N THR A 261 -8.07 -13.50 -10.07
CA THR A 261 -9.41 -12.89 -9.93
C THR A 261 -10.08 -13.33 -8.61
N GLY A 262 -9.87 -14.56 -8.19
CA GLY A 262 -10.38 -15.07 -6.90
C GLY A 262 -9.83 -14.30 -5.71
N GLY A 263 -8.52 -14.06 -5.67
CA GLY A 263 -7.87 -13.23 -4.65
C GLY A 263 -8.41 -11.81 -4.62
N LEU A 264 -8.56 -11.18 -5.80
CA LEU A 264 -9.19 -9.85 -5.92
C LEU A 264 -10.60 -9.84 -5.31
N MET A 265 -11.45 -10.80 -5.65
CA MET A 265 -12.84 -10.86 -5.16
C MET A 265 -12.91 -11.07 -3.64
N CYS A 266 -12.03 -11.92 -3.09
CA CYS A 266 -11.94 -12.14 -1.65
C CYS A 266 -11.47 -10.87 -0.91
N GLN A 267 -10.48 -10.16 -1.44
CA GLN A 267 -10.02 -8.89 -0.86
C GLN A 267 -11.05 -7.76 -1.01
N LEU A 268 -11.77 -7.67 -2.14
CA LEU A 268 -12.88 -6.72 -2.32
C LEU A 268 -13.97 -6.95 -1.27
N THR A 269 -14.26 -8.22 -0.96
CA THR A 269 -15.21 -8.59 0.09
C THR A 269 -14.71 -8.11 1.46
N ALA A 270 -13.43 -8.35 1.78
CA ALA A 270 -12.83 -7.90 3.04
C ALA A 270 -12.91 -6.37 3.22
N ALA A 271 -12.49 -5.61 2.21
CA ALA A 271 -12.55 -4.15 2.23
C ALA A 271 -14.00 -3.64 2.31
N GLY A 272 -14.90 -4.27 1.57
CA GLY A 272 -16.31 -3.91 1.54
C GLY A 272 -17.08 -4.17 2.82
N LEU A 273 -16.65 -5.14 3.61
CA LEU A 273 -17.26 -5.48 4.90
C LEU A 273 -16.57 -4.81 6.09
N HIS A 274 -15.44 -4.13 5.85
CA HIS A 274 -14.75 -3.41 6.93
C HIS A 274 -15.65 -2.35 7.56
N ARG A 275 -15.69 -2.29 8.89
CA ARG A 275 -16.47 -1.32 9.67
C ARG A 275 -15.76 -1.01 10.98
N LYS A 276 -15.65 0.31 11.26
CA LYS A 276 -15.33 0.83 12.59
C LYS A 276 -16.37 1.88 12.97
N SER A 277 -16.94 1.75 14.16
CA SER A 277 -17.79 2.78 14.73
C SER A 277 -16.95 3.99 15.18
N ASP A 278 -17.60 5.13 15.39
CA ASP A 278 -16.93 6.31 15.93
C ASP A 278 -16.33 6.06 17.32
N GLU A 279 -16.97 5.20 18.11
CA GLU A 279 -16.44 4.80 19.41
C GLU A 279 -15.17 3.98 19.28
N GLN A 280 -15.13 2.99 18.36
CA GLN A 280 -13.94 2.22 18.07
C GLN A 280 -12.80 3.09 17.53
N LEU A 281 -13.10 4.06 16.68
CA LEU A 281 -12.09 5.02 16.18
C LEU A 281 -11.51 5.87 17.31
N ARG A 282 -12.36 6.37 18.23
CA ARG A 282 -11.89 7.09 19.43
C ARG A 282 -11.04 6.19 20.31
N GLN A 283 -11.47 4.95 20.55
CA GLN A 283 -10.71 3.96 21.30
C GLN A 283 -9.33 3.72 20.71
N ILE A 284 -9.21 3.52 19.37
CA ILE A 284 -7.92 3.41 18.68
C ILE A 284 -7.07 4.65 18.97
N ALA A 285 -7.65 5.84 18.79
CA ALA A 285 -6.93 7.09 18.96
C ALA A 285 -6.41 7.27 20.40
N ASP A 286 -7.23 6.96 21.39
CA ASP A 286 -6.89 7.12 22.80
C ASP A 286 -5.87 6.07 23.28
N THR A 287 -5.94 4.85 22.75
CA THR A 287 -5.02 3.76 23.18
C THR A 287 -3.67 3.77 22.47
N VAL A 288 -3.62 4.23 21.21
CA VAL A 288 -2.35 4.44 20.49
C VAL A 288 -1.66 5.72 20.96
N GLY A 289 -2.44 6.75 21.29
CA GLY A 289 -2.01 8.12 21.55
C GLY A 289 -2.25 8.98 20.29
N ARG A 290 -3.12 10.00 20.42
CA ARG A 290 -3.54 10.84 19.29
C ARG A 290 -2.36 11.51 18.60
N GLU A 291 -1.38 11.96 19.36
CA GLU A 291 -0.14 12.61 18.91
C GLU A 291 0.74 11.70 18.04
N ARG A 292 0.53 10.37 18.13
CA ARG A 292 1.24 9.31 17.39
C ARG A 292 0.51 8.89 16.11
N ILE A 293 -0.59 9.58 15.76
CA ILE A 293 -1.43 9.22 14.61
C ILE A 293 -1.33 10.28 13.51
N LEU A 294 -1.10 9.80 12.28
CA LEU A 294 -1.26 10.54 11.04
C LEU A 294 -2.47 9.99 10.28
N VAL A 295 -3.37 10.87 9.88
CA VAL A 295 -4.38 10.58 8.84
C VAL A 295 -4.09 11.46 7.64
N MET A 296 -3.87 10.85 6.48
CA MET A 296 -3.56 11.54 5.23
C MET A 296 -4.58 11.19 4.15
N HIS A 297 -5.07 12.20 3.40
CA HIS A 297 -5.99 11.97 2.29
C HIS A 297 -5.82 13.03 1.20
N GLY A 298 -6.02 12.64 -0.06
CA GLY A 298 -5.95 13.54 -1.21
C GLY A 298 -7.31 14.11 -1.58
N THR A 299 -7.36 15.39 -2.00
CA THR A 299 -8.63 16.03 -2.43
C THR A 299 -9.15 15.47 -3.76
N ARG A 300 -8.28 14.82 -4.55
CA ARG A 300 -8.62 14.20 -5.85
C ARG A 300 -8.59 12.67 -5.81
N ASP A 301 -8.75 12.08 -4.63
CA ASP A 301 -8.91 10.63 -4.47
C ASP A 301 -10.25 10.17 -5.07
N ASN A 302 -10.16 9.44 -6.19
CA ASN A 302 -11.33 8.89 -6.88
C ASN A 302 -11.66 7.46 -6.43
N MET A 303 -10.78 6.79 -5.68
CA MET A 303 -10.98 5.44 -5.18
C MET A 303 -11.71 5.43 -3.84
N ILE A 304 -11.26 6.22 -2.88
CA ILE A 304 -11.90 6.43 -1.57
C ILE A 304 -12.13 7.93 -1.40
N LYS A 305 -13.40 8.35 -1.47
CA LYS A 305 -13.75 9.77 -1.49
C LYS A 305 -13.27 10.50 -0.23
N LEU A 306 -12.86 11.77 -0.39
CA LEU A 306 -12.29 12.66 0.63
C LEU A 306 -13.01 12.64 1.98
N HIS A 307 -14.35 12.64 1.97
CA HIS A 307 -15.16 12.64 3.21
C HIS A 307 -14.82 11.49 4.16
N ASN A 308 -14.22 10.39 3.67
CA ASN A 308 -13.76 9.28 4.52
C ASN A 308 -12.53 9.67 5.35
N GLY A 309 -11.57 10.36 4.73
CA GLY A 309 -10.41 10.92 5.44
C GLY A 309 -10.81 12.02 6.43
N GLU A 310 -11.68 12.94 6.01
CA GLU A 310 -12.23 13.99 6.86
C GLU A 310 -12.93 13.41 8.10
N ARG A 311 -13.72 12.35 7.92
CA ARG A 311 -14.38 11.65 9.05
C ARG A 311 -13.35 11.03 10.00
N LEU A 312 -12.31 10.35 9.49
CA LEU A 312 -11.25 9.81 10.32
C LEU A 312 -10.58 10.92 11.14
N ILE A 313 -10.23 12.05 10.52
CA ILE A 313 -9.65 13.22 11.20
C ILE A 313 -10.61 13.76 12.26
N GLN A 314 -11.88 13.98 11.92
CA GLN A 314 -12.88 14.53 12.82
C GLN A 314 -13.09 13.65 14.06
N VAL A 315 -13.17 12.33 13.88
CA VAL A 315 -13.51 11.39 14.97
C VAL A 315 -12.29 11.04 15.80
N MET A 316 -11.17 10.72 15.16
CA MET A 316 -9.95 10.31 15.85
C MET A 316 -9.18 11.49 16.45
N ARG A 317 -9.31 12.70 15.86
CA ARG A 317 -8.54 13.90 16.25
C ARG A 317 -7.05 13.57 16.37
N PRO A 318 -6.43 13.09 15.26
CA PRO A 318 -5.04 12.69 15.26
C PRO A 318 -4.11 13.88 15.49
N GLY A 319 -2.88 13.65 15.96
CA GLY A 319 -1.86 14.69 16.05
C GLY A 319 -1.54 15.33 14.69
N VAL A 320 -1.73 14.57 13.60
CA VAL A 320 -1.59 15.07 12.23
C VAL A 320 -2.77 14.62 11.37
N GLY A 321 -3.63 15.58 10.98
CA GLY A 321 -4.66 15.41 9.95
C GLY A 321 -4.24 16.16 8.70
N LEU A 322 -3.86 15.47 7.64
CA LEU A 322 -3.31 16.06 6.42
C LEU A 322 -4.22 15.80 5.23
N ILE A 323 -4.89 16.85 4.78
CA ILE A 323 -5.64 16.85 3.52
C ILE A 323 -4.79 17.58 2.48
N GLU A 324 -4.33 16.84 1.49
CA GLU A 324 -3.40 17.36 0.49
C GLU A 324 -4.12 17.71 -0.81
N ASP A 325 -4.03 18.97 -1.20
CA ASP A 325 -4.72 19.44 -2.41
C ASP A 325 -4.10 18.91 -3.69
N GLY A 326 -4.95 18.55 -4.64
CA GLY A 326 -4.55 18.03 -5.94
C GLY A 326 -3.93 16.63 -5.91
N MET A 327 -3.93 15.93 -4.78
CA MET A 327 -3.38 14.58 -4.63
C MET A 327 -4.45 13.50 -4.82
N GLY A 328 -4.10 12.41 -5.51
CA GLY A 328 -4.94 11.23 -5.71
C GLY A 328 -4.90 10.25 -4.54
N HIS A 329 -5.18 8.97 -4.85
CA HIS A 329 -5.30 7.88 -3.87
C HIS A 329 -3.97 7.28 -3.39
N ALA A 330 -2.91 7.41 -4.17
CA ALA A 330 -1.67 6.68 -3.91
C ALA A 330 -0.45 7.62 -3.70
N PRO A 331 -0.42 8.43 -2.61
CA PRO A 331 0.68 9.34 -2.32
C PRO A 331 2.07 8.69 -2.31
N PRO A 332 2.26 7.42 -1.88
CA PRO A 332 3.57 6.76 -1.93
C PRO A 332 4.11 6.57 -3.36
N MET A 333 3.25 6.65 -4.37
CA MET A 333 3.61 6.58 -5.78
C MET A 333 3.56 7.95 -6.46
N GLU A 334 2.44 8.68 -6.30
CA GLU A 334 2.17 9.95 -6.97
C GLU A 334 3.12 11.06 -6.52
N ARG A 335 3.48 11.07 -5.24
CA ARG A 335 4.36 12.09 -4.62
C ARG A 335 5.42 11.43 -3.74
N ALA A 336 6.10 10.41 -4.27
CA ALA A 336 6.96 9.51 -3.50
C ALA A 336 8.01 10.24 -2.64
N GLN A 337 8.73 11.21 -3.19
CA GLN A 337 9.76 11.97 -2.46
C GLN A 337 9.15 12.78 -1.32
N TRP A 338 8.05 13.51 -1.60
CA TRP A 338 7.32 14.29 -0.59
C TRP A 338 6.76 13.37 0.50
N PHE A 339 6.10 12.28 0.11
CA PHE A 339 5.55 11.30 1.05
C PHE A 339 6.64 10.71 1.97
N ASN A 340 7.77 10.32 1.40
CA ASN A 340 8.90 9.78 2.16
C ASN A 340 9.42 10.81 3.17
N SER A 341 9.56 12.09 2.77
CA SER A 341 10.01 13.15 3.66
C SER A 341 9.02 13.43 4.79
N VAL A 342 7.72 13.48 4.49
CA VAL A 342 6.67 13.65 5.50
C VAL A 342 6.69 12.48 6.49
N LEU A 343 6.74 11.24 5.99
CA LEU A 343 6.77 10.07 6.86
C LEU A 343 8.03 10.03 7.71
N GLU A 344 9.20 10.34 7.14
CA GLU A 344 10.47 10.37 7.88
C GLU A 344 10.46 11.41 8.99
N GLU A 345 9.97 12.62 8.71
CA GLU A 345 9.82 13.67 9.72
C GLU A 345 8.96 13.20 10.90
N ARG A 346 7.80 12.58 10.59
CA ARG A 346 6.89 12.08 11.62
C ARG A 346 7.51 10.94 12.42
N LEU A 347 8.15 9.98 11.78
CA LEU A 347 8.88 8.90 12.46
C LEU A 347 9.93 9.46 13.42
N GLY A 348 10.69 10.47 12.99
CA GLY A 348 11.69 11.14 13.84
C GLY A 348 11.09 11.92 15.02
N MET A 349 9.85 12.41 14.90
CA MET A 349 9.14 13.05 16.02
C MET A 349 8.58 12.00 16.98
N TRP A 350 7.95 10.94 16.48
CA TRP A 350 7.30 9.92 17.31
C TRP A 350 8.28 9.12 18.15
N THR A 351 9.51 8.88 17.65
CA THR A 351 10.55 8.20 18.43
C THR A 351 11.00 8.98 19.67
N LYS A 352 10.68 10.28 19.76
CA LYS A 352 11.01 11.14 20.89
C LYS A 352 9.89 11.24 21.93
N ILE A 353 8.70 10.72 21.63
CA ILE A 353 7.57 10.75 22.55
C ILE A 353 7.81 9.68 23.62
N VAL A 354 7.93 10.10 24.86
CA VAL A 354 8.04 9.24 26.05
C VAL A 354 6.63 9.07 26.62
N ASP A 355 6.23 7.85 26.93
CA ASP A 355 4.99 7.61 27.67
C ASP A 355 5.22 8.01 29.13
N GLU A 356 4.33 8.86 29.67
CA GLU A 356 4.35 9.27 31.10
C GLU A 356 3.87 8.14 32.03
#